data_2af5adb570a3be78d469c90804d6170b
#
_entry.id   2af5adb570a3be78d469c90804d6170b
#
_cell.length_a   1.000
_cell.length_b   1.000
_cell.length_c   1.000
_cell.angle_alpha   90.00
_cell.angle_beta   90.00
_cell.angle_gamma   90.00
#
_symmetry.space_group_name_H-M   'P 1'
#
loop_
_entity.id
_entity.type
_entity.pdbx_description
1 polymer ?
#
loop_
_entity_poly.entity_id
_entity_poly.type
_entity_poly.pdbx_seq_one_letter_code
_entity_poly.pdbx_strand_id
1 'polypeptide(L)'
;SCTSVKVGNDANVAALGEMWKGGGFGHKNMVMVTLGTGVGGGIISNGHMVVGGHGAGGEIGHICVNYEETEKCGCGNRGCLEQYASATGIVRLAKKRLAENDDETVLRNEEVSAKTVFDAVKENDAVAIEIAKEFGKYLGYALANLAAAAGGRPRRNL
;
A
#
# COMPACT_ATOMS: atom_id res chain seq x y z
N SER A 1 31.32 -20.36 2.41
CA SER A 1 30.15 -21.23 2.32
C SER A 1 29.07 -20.71 3.23
N CYS A 2 27.85 -20.48 2.69
CA CYS A 2 26.69 -20.09 3.50
C CYS A 2 26.27 -21.34 4.32
N THR A 3 26.34 -21.25 5.63
CA THR A 3 26.06 -22.38 6.53
C THR A 3 24.62 -22.42 7.05
N SER A 4 23.82 -21.36 6.82
CA SER A 4 22.41 -21.34 7.18
C SER A 4 21.61 -20.45 6.22
N VAL A 5 20.45 -20.93 5.84
CA VAL A 5 19.44 -20.20 5.05
C VAL A 5 18.21 -20.06 5.92
N LYS A 6 17.64 -18.84 5.98
CA LYS A 6 16.34 -18.57 6.62
C LYS A 6 15.36 -18.12 5.57
N VAL A 7 14.17 -18.65 5.61
CA VAL A 7 13.04 -18.24 4.76
C VAL A 7 12.20 -17.23 5.55
N GLY A 8 11.74 -16.17 4.90
CA GLY A 8 10.90 -15.15 5.49
C GLY A 8 9.82 -14.69 4.50
N ASN A 9 8.84 -13.94 4.99
CA ASN A 9 7.89 -13.23 4.15
C ASN A 9 8.66 -12.24 3.25
N ASP A 10 8.26 -12.12 1.98
CA ASP A 10 8.94 -11.32 0.95
C ASP A 10 9.04 -9.84 1.32
N ALA A 11 7.96 -9.23 1.83
CA ALA A 11 7.95 -7.84 2.26
C ALA A 11 8.86 -7.62 3.48
N ASN A 12 8.91 -8.57 4.41
CA ASN A 12 9.82 -8.53 5.56
C ASN A 12 11.29 -8.62 5.12
N VAL A 13 11.60 -9.51 4.18
CA VAL A 13 12.95 -9.64 3.62
C VAL A 13 13.36 -8.38 2.87
N ALA A 14 12.42 -7.79 2.10
CA ALA A 14 12.65 -6.52 1.40
C ALA A 14 12.92 -5.38 2.40
N ALA A 15 12.15 -5.29 3.50
CA ALA A 15 12.38 -4.27 4.54
C ALA A 15 13.75 -4.42 5.21
N LEU A 16 14.20 -5.65 5.47
CA LEU A 16 15.56 -5.90 5.98
C LEU A 16 16.63 -5.47 4.96
N GLY A 17 16.42 -5.75 3.68
CA GLY A 17 17.32 -5.34 2.61
C GLY A 17 17.47 -3.82 2.54
N GLU A 18 16.34 -3.09 2.62
CA GLU A 18 16.30 -1.63 2.64
C GLU A 18 17.00 -1.05 3.88
N MET A 19 16.81 -1.66 5.06
CA MET A 19 17.54 -1.25 6.26
C MET A 19 19.04 -1.51 6.15
N TRP A 20 19.46 -2.61 5.49
CA TRP A 20 20.87 -3.00 5.40
C TRP A 20 21.63 -2.20 4.35
N LYS A 21 21.08 -2.02 3.14
CA LYS A 21 21.79 -1.45 1.98
C LYS A 21 20.97 -0.47 1.15
N GLY A 22 19.72 -0.19 1.54
CA GLY A 22 18.80 0.68 0.81
C GLY A 22 18.52 2.00 1.52
N GLY A 23 17.34 2.56 1.27
CA GLY A 23 16.90 3.85 1.80
C GLY A 23 16.74 3.91 3.31
N GLY A 24 16.64 2.75 3.98
CA GLY A 24 16.59 2.62 5.44
C GLY A 24 17.96 2.49 6.12
N PHE A 25 19.07 2.58 5.37
CA PHE A 25 20.41 2.42 5.93
C PHE A 25 20.69 3.41 7.06
N GLY A 26 21.19 2.91 8.20
CA GLY A 26 21.48 3.72 9.38
C GLY A 26 20.27 4.00 10.29
N HIS A 27 19.05 3.66 9.88
CA HIS A 27 17.86 3.80 10.71
C HIS A 27 17.54 2.52 11.47
N LYS A 28 17.15 2.66 12.75
CA LYS A 28 16.73 1.54 13.61
C LYS A 28 15.21 1.37 13.64
N ASN A 29 14.46 2.37 13.20
CA ASN A 29 13.01 2.35 13.15
C ASN A 29 12.57 2.70 11.73
N MET A 30 11.83 1.81 11.10
CA MET A 30 11.41 1.95 9.70
C MET A 30 10.11 1.19 9.46
N VAL A 31 9.25 1.78 8.66
CA VAL A 31 8.11 1.08 8.04
C VAL A 31 8.34 1.09 6.53
N MET A 32 8.35 -0.08 5.93
CA MET A 32 8.36 -0.26 4.49
C MET A 32 6.99 -0.66 4.00
N VAL A 33 6.53 -0.06 2.92
CA VAL A 33 5.28 -0.39 2.23
C VAL A 33 5.60 -0.78 0.81
N THR A 34 5.17 -1.94 0.38
CA THR A 34 5.28 -2.40 -1.00
C THR A 34 3.92 -2.35 -1.69
N LEU A 35 3.85 -1.64 -2.81
CA LEU A 35 2.64 -1.53 -3.63
C LEU A 35 2.85 -2.35 -4.91
N GLY A 36 2.20 -3.51 -4.96
CA GLY A 36 2.26 -4.44 -6.08
C GLY A 36 0.85 -4.92 -6.43
N THR A 37 0.71 -6.18 -6.81
CA THR A 37 -0.61 -6.83 -7.00
C THR A 37 -1.46 -6.70 -5.74
N GLY A 38 -0.87 -6.90 -4.57
CA GLY A 38 -1.40 -6.58 -3.24
C GLY A 38 -0.63 -5.44 -2.57
N VAL A 39 -0.84 -5.27 -1.26
CA VAL A 39 -0.07 -4.35 -0.41
C VAL A 39 0.65 -5.15 0.66
N GLY A 40 1.98 -5.15 0.60
CA GLY A 40 2.82 -5.76 1.62
C GLY A 40 3.47 -4.70 2.52
N GLY A 41 4.04 -5.15 3.64
CA GLY A 41 4.77 -4.28 4.53
C GLY A 41 5.74 -4.99 5.44
N GLY A 42 6.69 -4.20 5.95
CA GLY A 42 7.63 -4.63 6.98
C GLY A 42 7.84 -3.51 7.98
N ILE A 43 7.78 -3.85 9.26
CA ILE A 43 7.99 -2.90 10.35
C ILE A 43 9.27 -3.30 11.08
N ILE A 44 10.19 -2.37 11.20
CA ILE A 44 11.43 -2.53 11.97
C ILE A 44 11.38 -1.55 13.13
N SER A 45 11.59 -2.06 14.35
CA SER A 45 11.65 -1.28 15.57
C SER A 45 12.90 -1.62 16.35
N ASN A 46 13.68 -0.61 16.74
CA ASN A 46 14.95 -0.75 17.43
C ASN A 46 15.95 -1.70 16.71
N GLY A 47 15.92 -1.73 15.38
CA GLY A 47 16.77 -2.60 14.55
C GLY A 47 16.27 -4.04 14.42
N HIS A 48 15.08 -4.36 14.95
CA HIS A 48 14.51 -5.70 14.90
C HIS A 48 13.21 -5.71 14.09
N MET A 49 13.04 -6.74 13.26
CA MET A 49 11.79 -6.96 12.53
C MET A 49 10.63 -7.29 13.49
N VAL A 50 9.52 -6.60 13.34
CA VAL A 50 8.28 -6.90 14.06
C VAL A 50 7.56 -8.03 13.33
N VAL A 51 7.74 -9.25 13.77
CA VAL A 51 7.13 -10.44 13.14
C VAL A 51 5.79 -10.84 13.73
N GLY A 52 5.40 -10.26 14.89
CA GLY A 52 4.19 -10.65 15.61
C GLY A 52 4.27 -12.04 16.23
N GLY A 53 3.28 -12.39 17.05
CA GLY A 53 3.25 -13.67 17.77
C GLY A 53 3.07 -14.90 16.88
N HIS A 54 2.52 -14.72 15.68
CA HIS A 54 2.24 -15.80 14.71
C HIS A 54 2.89 -15.54 13.33
N GLY A 55 3.89 -14.66 13.26
CA GLY A 55 4.57 -14.34 12.01
C GLY A 55 3.82 -13.37 11.08
N ALA A 56 2.65 -12.87 11.47
CA ALA A 56 1.81 -11.95 10.69
C ALA A 56 2.05 -10.46 11.04
N GLY A 57 3.18 -10.13 11.66
CA GLY A 57 3.55 -8.74 11.91
C GLY A 57 3.88 -8.03 10.60
N GLY A 58 3.34 -6.82 10.41
CA GLY A 58 3.59 -6.06 9.20
C GLY A 58 2.58 -6.27 8.06
N GLU A 59 1.48 -6.99 8.28
CA GLU A 59 0.37 -7.17 7.34
C GLU A 59 -0.42 -5.86 7.14
N ILE A 60 0.29 -4.79 6.75
CA ILE A 60 -0.25 -3.43 6.64
C ILE A 60 -1.29 -3.29 5.53
N GLY A 61 -1.28 -4.16 4.52
CA GLY A 61 -2.30 -4.20 3.48
C GLY A 61 -3.70 -4.49 4.01
N HIS A 62 -3.79 -5.10 5.20
CA HIS A 62 -5.05 -5.49 5.81
C HIS A 62 -5.52 -4.57 6.95
N ILE A 63 -4.84 -3.44 7.19
CA ILE A 63 -5.37 -2.41 8.07
C ILE A 63 -6.63 -1.79 7.46
N CYS A 64 -7.65 -1.56 8.28
CA CYS A 64 -8.88 -0.92 7.82
C CYS A 64 -8.64 0.59 7.63
N VAL A 65 -8.90 1.08 6.41
CA VAL A 65 -8.82 2.50 6.02
C VAL A 65 -10.17 3.09 5.63
N ASN A 66 -11.18 2.22 5.44
CA ASN A 66 -12.55 2.62 5.17
C ASN A 66 -13.53 1.72 5.91
N TYR A 67 -14.14 2.23 6.98
CA TYR A 67 -15.10 1.50 7.80
C TYR A 67 -16.48 1.32 7.14
N GLU A 68 -16.78 2.07 6.07
CA GLU A 68 -18.05 2.01 5.34
C GLU A 68 -18.00 1.03 4.17
N GLU A 69 -16.84 0.39 3.92
CA GLU A 69 -16.70 -0.57 2.83
C GLU A 69 -17.58 -1.80 3.05
N THR A 70 -18.37 -2.15 2.05
CA THR A 70 -19.29 -3.30 2.07
C THR A 70 -18.72 -4.55 1.45
N GLU A 71 -17.78 -4.41 0.51
CA GLU A 71 -17.14 -5.53 -0.15
C GLU A 71 -16.03 -6.13 0.71
N LYS A 72 -15.96 -7.46 0.71
CA LYS A 72 -14.91 -8.19 1.43
C LYS A 72 -13.57 -8.12 0.70
N CYS A 73 -12.52 -7.90 1.46
CA CYS A 73 -11.15 -8.16 1.04
C CYS A 73 -10.88 -9.68 0.98
N GLY A 74 -9.86 -10.09 0.23
CA GLY A 74 -9.42 -11.50 0.17
C GLY A 74 -9.08 -12.12 1.53
N CYS A 75 -8.70 -11.32 2.53
CA CYS A 75 -8.48 -11.76 3.90
C CYS A 75 -9.78 -11.99 4.72
N GLY A 76 -10.94 -11.71 4.16
CA GLY A 76 -12.25 -11.82 4.81
C GLY A 76 -12.74 -10.55 5.53
N ASN A 77 -11.87 -9.60 5.81
CA ASN A 77 -12.21 -8.29 6.38
C ASN A 77 -12.78 -7.35 5.31
N ARG A 78 -13.10 -6.11 5.70
CA ARG A 78 -13.60 -5.06 4.82
C ARG A 78 -12.81 -3.78 5.02
N GLY A 79 -12.72 -2.96 3.97
CA GLY A 79 -12.05 -1.67 4.03
C GLY A 79 -10.54 -1.73 4.20
N CYS A 80 -9.93 -2.86 3.84
CA CYS A 80 -8.48 -3.04 3.89
C CYS A 80 -7.76 -2.09 2.92
N LEU A 81 -6.59 -1.59 3.31
CA LEU A 81 -5.75 -0.74 2.46
C LEU A 81 -5.52 -1.35 1.08
N GLU A 82 -5.33 -2.66 1.00
CA GLU A 82 -5.11 -3.37 -0.25
C GLU A 82 -6.25 -3.19 -1.26
N GLN A 83 -7.51 -3.05 -0.80
CA GLN A 83 -8.66 -2.82 -1.67
C GLN A 83 -8.61 -1.45 -2.38
N TYR A 84 -7.73 -0.54 -1.95
CA TYR A 84 -7.60 0.82 -2.46
C TYR A 84 -6.22 1.12 -3.04
N ALA A 85 -5.16 0.61 -2.42
CA ALA A 85 -3.78 1.02 -2.70
C ALA A 85 -2.92 -0.07 -3.37
N SER A 86 -3.51 -1.18 -3.79
CA SER A 86 -2.82 -2.18 -4.63
C SER A 86 -3.12 -1.95 -6.12
N ALA A 87 -2.39 -2.63 -7.01
CA ALA A 87 -2.70 -2.62 -8.44
C ALA A 87 -4.11 -3.18 -8.71
N THR A 88 -4.52 -4.23 -8.01
CA THR A 88 -5.88 -4.78 -8.09
C THR A 88 -6.91 -3.83 -7.47
N GLY A 89 -6.55 -3.13 -6.41
CA GLY A 89 -7.38 -2.10 -5.79
C GLY A 89 -7.65 -0.92 -6.71
N ILE A 90 -6.65 -0.41 -7.42
CA ILE A 90 -6.79 0.65 -8.42
C ILE A 90 -7.74 0.21 -9.55
N VAL A 91 -7.60 -1.02 -10.05
CA VAL A 91 -8.52 -1.57 -11.07
C VAL A 91 -9.96 -1.65 -10.53
N ARG A 92 -10.13 -2.06 -9.27
CA ARG A 92 -11.43 -2.10 -8.61
C ARG A 92 -12.06 -0.71 -8.51
N LEU A 93 -11.29 0.30 -8.04
CA LEU A 93 -11.76 1.70 -7.97
C LEU A 93 -12.16 2.21 -9.36
N ALA A 94 -11.35 1.96 -10.37
CA ALA A 94 -11.63 2.37 -11.73
C ALA A 94 -12.92 1.73 -12.28
N LYS A 95 -13.09 0.42 -12.12
CA LYS A 95 -14.30 -0.29 -12.54
C LYS A 95 -15.55 0.24 -11.83
N LYS A 96 -15.46 0.50 -10.53
CA LYS A 96 -16.55 1.10 -9.75
C LYS A 96 -16.89 2.48 -10.29
N ARG A 97 -15.89 3.35 -10.46
CA ARG A 97 -16.09 4.73 -10.96
C ARG A 97 -16.69 4.76 -12.38
N LEU A 98 -16.24 3.86 -13.26
CA LEU A 98 -16.76 3.75 -14.63
C LEU A 98 -18.20 3.21 -14.70
N ALA A 99 -18.64 2.47 -13.67
CA ALA A 99 -20.00 1.96 -13.57
C ALA A 99 -21.00 2.97 -12.97
N GLU A 100 -20.51 3.98 -12.24
CA GLU A 100 -21.35 4.98 -11.57
C GLU A 100 -21.94 6.02 -12.52
N ASN A 101 -21.26 6.33 -13.61
CA ASN A 101 -21.72 7.28 -14.63
C ASN A 101 -21.03 7.06 -15.98
N ASP A 102 -21.47 7.79 -17.00
CA ASP A 102 -20.98 7.70 -18.38
C ASP A 102 -20.02 8.84 -18.76
N ASP A 103 -19.28 9.40 -17.78
CA ASP A 103 -18.29 10.44 -18.04
C ASP A 103 -17.31 10.00 -19.12
N GLU A 104 -16.92 10.94 -19.98
CA GLU A 104 -15.96 10.71 -21.04
C GLU A 104 -14.57 10.48 -20.43
N THR A 105 -13.91 9.38 -20.82
CA THR A 105 -12.58 9.00 -20.36
C THR A 105 -11.95 8.00 -21.31
N VAL A 106 -10.63 8.06 -21.46
CA VAL A 106 -9.88 7.11 -22.27
C VAL A 106 -9.95 5.68 -21.71
N LEU A 107 -10.20 5.54 -20.40
CA LEU A 107 -10.29 4.26 -19.70
C LEU A 107 -11.46 3.37 -20.16
N ARG A 108 -12.43 3.90 -20.92
CA ARG A 108 -13.51 3.11 -21.50
C ARG A 108 -13.12 2.37 -22.77
N ASN A 109 -12.03 2.79 -23.42
CA ASN A 109 -11.60 2.31 -24.72
C ASN A 109 -10.48 1.27 -24.64
N GLU A 110 -10.01 0.92 -23.43
CA GLU A 110 -8.90 0.01 -23.23
C GLU A 110 -9.10 -0.89 -21.99
N GLU A 111 -8.24 -1.91 -21.85
CA GLU A 111 -8.26 -2.76 -20.66
C GLU A 111 -7.78 -1.96 -19.44
N VAL A 112 -8.62 -1.90 -18.41
CA VAL A 112 -8.34 -1.17 -17.17
C VAL A 112 -7.29 -1.91 -16.36
N SER A 113 -6.15 -1.25 -16.15
CA SER A 113 -5.03 -1.69 -15.33
C SER A 113 -4.50 -0.53 -14.49
N ALA A 114 -3.67 -0.79 -13.48
CA ALA A 114 -3.01 0.27 -12.74
C ALA A 114 -2.15 1.15 -13.68
N LYS A 115 -1.50 0.52 -14.66
CA LYS A 115 -0.69 1.25 -15.65
C LYS A 115 -1.55 2.20 -16.49
N THR A 116 -2.65 1.72 -17.09
CA THR A 116 -3.51 2.54 -17.95
C THR A 116 -4.15 3.68 -17.17
N VAL A 117 -4.57 3.46 -15.92
CA VAL A 117 -5.07 4.53 -15.05
C VAL A 117 -4.03 5.62 -14.83
N PHE A 118 -2.79 5.27 -14.46
CA PHE A 118 -1.76 6.29 -14.23
C PHE A 118 -1.21 6.92 -15.51
N ASP A 119 -1.27 6.23 -16.64
CA ASP A 119 -0.95 6.85 -17.94
C ASP A 119 -2.01 7.88 -18.32
N ALA A 120 -3.31 7.56 -18.14
CA ALA A 120 -4.41 8.52 -18.32
C ALA A 120 -4.31 9.75 -17.38
N VAL A 121 -3.84 9.56 -16.15
CA VAL A 121 -3.55 10.69 -15.23
C VAL A 121 -2.52 11.65 -15.83
N LYS A 122 -1.47 11.13 -16.45
CA LYS A 122 -0.42 11.96 -17.11
C LYS A 122 -0.98 12.75 -18.31
N GLU A 123 -2.02 12.22 -18.93
CA GLU A 123 -2.74 12.86 -20.04
C GLU A 123 -3.85 13.82 -19.57
N ASN A 124 -3.95 14.05 -18.25
CA ASN A 124 -4.94 14.91 -17.60
C ASN A 124 -6.40 14.42 -17.76
N ASP A 125 -6.61 13.10 -17.90
CA ASP A 125 -7.95 12.53 -17.87
C ASP A 125 -8.60 12.76 -16.50
N ALA A 126 -9.77 13.41 -16.48
CA ALA A 126 -10.42 13.83 -15.25
C ALA A 126 -10.87 12.64 -14.38
N VAL A 127 -11.39 11.58 -15.00
CA VAL A 127 -11.84 10.37 -14.30
C VAL A 127 -10.65 9.62 -13.71
N ALA A 128 -9.55 9.48 -14.45
CA ALA A 128 -8.34 8.85 -13.95
C ALA A 128 -7.73 9.63 -12.77
N ILE A 129 -7.77 10.98 -12.82
CA ILE A 129 -7.32 11.84 -11.71
C ILE A 129 -8.18 11.62 -10.45
N GLU A 130 -9.50 11.46 -10.57
CA GLU A 130 -10.37 11.14 -9.43
C GLU A 130 -10.01 9.80 -8.80
N ILE A 131 -9.80 8.76 -9.62
CA ILE A 131 -9.37 7.44 -9.16
C ILE A 131 -8.02 7.52 -8.43
N ALA A 132 -7.06 8.24 -9.00
CA ALA A 132 -5.75 8.44 -8.39
C ALA A 132 -5.82 9.23 -7.08
N LYS A 133 -6.72 10.20 -6.95
CA LYS A 133 -6.97 10.92 -5.70
C LYS A 133 -7.54 10.01 -4.62
N GLU A 134 -8.46 9.13 -4.97
CA GLU A 134 -9.03 8.16 -4.03
C GLU A 134 -7.97 7.17 -3.54
N PHE A 135 -7.18 6.61 -4.44
CA PHE A 135 -5.99 5.82 -4.10
C PHE A 135 -5.07 6.58 -3.14
N GLY A 136 -4.68 7.81 -3.47
CA GLY A 136 -3.79 8.64 -2.66
C GLY A 136 -4.36 8.98 -1.28
N LYS A 137 -5.66 9.20 -1.18
CA LYS A 137 -6.38 9.45 0.07
C LYS A 137 -6.24 8.28 1.04
N TYR A 138 -6.56 7.06 0.62
CA TYR A 138 -6.50 5.89 1.49
C TYR A 138 -5.06 5.47 1.81
N LEU A 139 -4.14 5.58 0.86
CA LEU A 139 -2.72 5.40 1.12
C LEU A 139 -2.22 6.41 2.16
N GLY A 140 -2.60 7.67 2.02
CA GLY A 140 -2.25 8.74 2.97
C GLY A 140 -2.77 8.46 4.38
N TYR A 141 -4.00 7.98 4.53
CA TYR A 141 -4.56 7.59 5.83
C TYR A 141 -3.76 6.46 6.47
N ALA A 142 -3.43 5.42 5.69
CA ALA A 142 -2.62 4.31 6.18
C ALA A 142 -1.24 4.77 6.64
N LEU A 143 -0.53 5.55 5.81
CA LEU A 143 0.81 6.04 6.14
C LEU A 143 0.81 6.93 7.37
N ALA A 144 -0.19 7.79 7.54
CA ALA A 144 -0.33 8.64 8.72
C ALA A 144 -0.52 7.81 10.00
N ASN A 145 -1.37 6.78 9.95
CA ASN A 145 -1.61 5.88 11.07
C ASN A 145 -0.37 5.06 11.41
N LEU A 146 0.30 4.51 10.41
CA LEU A 146 1.55 3.75 10.60
C LEU A 146 2.66 4.62 11.19
N ALA A 147 2.82 5.85 10.69
CA ALA A 147 3.81 6.79 11.23
C ALA A 147 3.51 7.13 12.70
N ALA A 148 2.24 7.35 13.05
CA ALA A 148 1.84 7.62 14.43
C ALA A 148 2.09 6.41 15.35
N ALA A 149 1.77 5.18 14.89
CA ALA A 149 1.96 3.95 15.65
C ALA A 149 3.45 3.58 15.83
N ALA A 150 4.28 3.82 14.79
CA ALA A 150 5.72 3.55 14.83
C ALA A 150 6.55 4.62 15.58
N GLY A 151 5.90 5.63 16.18
CA GLY A 151 6.58 6.70 16.90
C GLY A 151 7.21 7.78 16.01
N GLY A 152 6.89 7.75 14.71
CA GLY A 152 7.39 8.67 13.70
C GLY A 152 6.64 9.99 13.65
N ARG A 153 6.64 10.80 14.71
CA ARG A 153 6.26 12.21 14.54
C ARG A 153 7.38 12.93 13.82
N PRO A 154 7.12 13.61 12.68
CA PRO A 154 8.10 14.57 12.16
C PRO A 154 8.39 15.57 13.27
N ARG A 155 9.66 15.72 13.65
CA ARG A 155 10.06 16.81 14.54
C ARG A 155 9.66 18.11 13.83
N ARG A 156 8.64 18.78 14.34
CA ARG A 156 8.46 20.19 14.02
C ARG A 156 9.66 20.89 14.62
N ASN A 157 10.56 21.37 13.78
CA ASN A 157 11.51 22.37 14.20
C ASN A 157 10.68 23.61 14.60
N LEU A 158 10.55 23.83 15.89
CA LEU A 158 10.06 25.08 16.47
C LEU A 158 11.12 26.15 16.27
#